data_fe6679f58408d40a8c110f6a7dc8b104
#
_entry.id   fe6679f58408d40a8c110f6a7dc8b104
#
_cell.length_a   1.000
_cell.length_b   1.000
_cell.length_c   1.000
_cell.angle_alpha   90.00
_cell.angle_beta   90.00
_cell.angle_gamma   90.00
#
_symmetry.space_group_name_H-M   'P 1'
#
loop_
_entity.id
_entity.type
_entity.pdbx_description
1 polymer ?
#
loop_
_entity_poly.entity_id
_entity_poly.type
_entity_poly.pdbx_seq_one_letter_code
_entity_poly.pdbx_strand_id
1 'polypeptide(L)'
;MRNRKEEILTVALHLFARDGYEAVSVSQIAGELDMTKGAIYRHYKSKRDIFDCIVERMEQGDSEQAAEYDMPEDDKESMPDQYKTVSLEEFVEYSKSMFAYWTEDDFASSFRKMLTIEQFRSEEMQGLYQQYLSSGPAAYVKDLFESMGIAHAEENAVRFYATMYFYYSVYDGADDKEKVKKEFASTIGSMAQEWIKQPKLTQIRKS
;
A
#
# COMPACT_ATOMS: atom_id res chain seq x y z
N MET A 1 0.97 28.60 -3.05
CA MET A 1 -0.34 28.74 -2.38
C MET A 1 -0.60 27.42 -1.66
N ARG A 2 -0.78 27.41 -0.34
CA ARG A 2 -1.09 26.16 0.38
C ARG A 2 -2.40 25.59 -0.16
N ASN A 3 -2.41 24.31 -0.57
CA ASN A 3 -3.63 23.65 -1.00
C ASN A 3 -4.47 23.28 0.23
N ARG A 4 -5.41 24.14 0.59
CA ARG A 4 -6.24 23.97 1.80
C ARG A 4 -7.06 22.67 1.81
N LYS A 5 -7.43 22.16 0.62
CA LYS A 5 -8.09 20.86 0.52
C LYS A 5 -7.17 19.73 1.00
N GLU A 6 -5.92 19.73 0.52
CA GLU A 6 -4.93 18.72 0.89
C GLU A 6 -4.61 18.77 2.40
N GLU A 7 -4.48 19.99 2.97
CA GLU A 7 -4.29 20.13 4.42
C GLU A 7 -5.44 19.49 5.23
N ILE A 8 -6.68 19.68 4.79
CA ILE A 8 -7.85 19.09 5.45
C ILE A 8 -7.81 17.56 5.35
N LEU A 9 -7.48 16.99 4.19
CA LEU A 9 -7.35 15.53 4.01
C LEU A 9 -6.28 14.96 4.92
N THR A 10 -5.09 15.55 4.92
CA THR A 10 -3.96 15.08 5.74
C THR A 10 -4.29 15.11 7.24
N VAL A 11 -4.82 16.23 7.74
CA VAL A 11 -5.20 16.34 9.15
C VAL A 11 -6.34 15.38 9.52
N ALA A 12 -7.33 15.23 8.65
CA ALA A 12 -8.41 14.27 8.87
C ALA A 12 -7.87 12.84 8.96
N LEU A 13 -6.98 12.46 8.02
CA LEU A 13 -6.35 11.14 8.00
C LEU A 13 -5.51 10.87 9.25
N HIS A 14 -4.72 11.84 9.72
CA HIS A 14 -3.98 11.72 10.98
C HIS A 14 -4.89 11.47 12.18
N LEU A 15 -6.00 12.20 12.25
CA LEU A 15 -6.99 11.99 13.30
C LEU A 15 -7.66 10.61 13.20
N PHE A 16 -8.05 10.19 11.99
CA PHE A 16 -8.63 8.86 11.76
C PHE A 16 -7.65 7.74 12.11
N ALA A 17 -6.37 7.89 11.78
CA ALA A 17 -5.33 6.93 12.12
C ALA A 17 -5.03 6.85 13.62
N ARG A 18 -5.22 7.95 14.35
CA ARG A 18 -4.99 8.01 15.80
C ARG A 18 -6.19 7.55 16.63
N ASP A 19 -7.37 8.06 16.31
CA ASP A 19 -8.55 7.97 17.16
C ASP A 19 -9.64 7.05 16.57
N GLY A 20 -9.51 6.68 15.28
CA GLY A 20 -10.52 5.93 14.53
C GLY A 20 -11.53 6.84 13.80
N TYR A 21 -12.02 6.38 12.65
CA TYR A 21 -12.93 7.16 11.80
C TYR A 21 -14.18 7.60 12.54
N GLU A 22 -14.85 6.71 13.28
CA GLU A 22 -16.11 7.03 13.94
C GLU A 22 -15.97 8.07 15.08
N ALA A 23 -14.87 8.01 15.83
CA ALA A 23 -14.64 8.89 16.96
C ALA A 23 -14.33 10.34 16.56
N VAL A 24 -13.83 10.56 15.33
CA VAL A 24 -13.45 11.89 14.85
C VAL A 24 -14.63 12.64 14.25
N SER A 25 -14.81 13.88 14.68
CA SER A 25 -15.81 14.82 14.15
C SER A 25 -15.19 15.88 13.25
N VAL A 26 -16.00 16.44 12.32
CA VAL A 26 -15.57 17.59 11.49
C VAL A 26 -15.17 18.81 12.33
N SER A 27 -15.70 18.94 13.56
CA SER A 27 -15.32 20.01 14.49
C SER A 27 -13.91 19.83 15.04
N GLN A 28 -13.47 18.58 15.29
CA GLN A 28 -12.10 18.27 15.69
C GLN A 28 -11.12 18.55 14.56
N ILE A 29 -11.45 18.12 13.32
CA ILE A 29 -10.63 18.43 12.13
C ILE A 29 -10.47 19.95 11.96
N ALA A 30 -11.57 20.70 12.11
CA ALA A 30 -11.55 22.15 12.03
C ALA A 30 -10.67 22.77 13.13
N GLY A 31 -10.75 22.25 14.36
CA GLY A 31 -9.95 22.72 15.51
C GLY A 31 -8.45 22.56 15.29
N GLU A 32 -7.99 21.41 14.75
CA GLU A 32 -6.56 21.18 14.43
C GLU A 32 -6.01 22.13 13.37
N LEU A 33 -6.89 22.70 12.54
CA LEU A 33 -6.53 23.62 11.46
C LEU A 33 -6.77 25.11 11.80
N ASP A 34 -7.16 25.42 13.02
CA ASP A 34 -7.64 26.75 13.42
C ASP A 34 -8.74 27.30 12.50
N MET A 35 -9.63 26.40 12.04
CA MET A 35 -10.74 26.71 11.15
C MET A 35 -12.09 26.60 11.85
N THR A 36 -13.10 27.25 11.29
CA THR A 36 -14.49 26.96 11.67
C THR A 36 -15.00 25.71 10.94
N LYS A 37 -15.93 24.97 11.56
CA LYS A 37 -16.64 23.85 10.93
C LYS A 37 -17.27 24.25 9.58
N GLY A 38 -17.83 25.47 9.50
CA GLY A 38 -18.40 26.03 8.26
C GLY A 38 -17.34 26.26 7.16
N ALA A 39 -16.07 26.50 7.54
CA ALA A 39 -14.99 26.61 6.57
C ALA A 39 -14.61 25.26 5.97
N ILE A 40 -14.64 24.18 6.76
CA ILE A 40 -14.46 22.80 6.23
C ILE A 40 -15.55 22.46 5.22
N TYR A 41 -16.83 22.76 5.54
CA TYR A 41 -17.96 22.47 4.65
C TYR A 41 -17.97 23.26 3.32
N ARG A 42 -17.12 24.28 3.16
CA ARG A 42 -16.88 24.90 1.86
C ARG A 42 -16.01 24.07 0.92
N HIS A 43 -15.25 23.12 1.47
CA HIS A 43 -14.34 22.24 0.73
C HIS A 43 -14.89 20.83 0.57
N TYR A 44 -15.58 20.32 1.59
CA TYR A 44 -16.08 18.95 1.68
C TYR A 44 -17.51 18.93 2.23
N LYS A 45 -18.38 18.11 1.65
CA LYS A 45 -19.82 18.07 1.98
C LYS A 45 -20.08 17.40 3.34
N SER A 46 -19.24 16.46 3.76
CA SER A 46 -19.40 15.66 4.97
C SER A 46 -18.08 15.05 5.43
N LYS A 47 -18.04 14.42 6.61
CA LYS A 47 -16.92 13.58 7.06
C LYS A 47 -16.70 12.40 6.08
N ARG A 48 -17.78 11.85 5.54
CA ARG A 48 -17.71 10.80 4.53
C ARG A 48 -17.06 11.28 3.25
N ASP A 49 -17.40 12.44 2.74
CA ASP A 49 -16.79 13.05 1.56
C ASP A 49 -15.26 13.27 1.74
N ILE A 50 -14.82 13.64 2.95
CA ILE A 50 -13.39 13.70 3.30
C ILE A 50 -12.75 12.31 3.21
N PHE A 51 -13.40 11.29 3.77
CA PHE A 51 -12.89 9.92 3.74
C PHE A 51 -12.79 9.37 2.31
N ASP A 52 -13.82 9.58 1.49
CA ASP A 52 -13.83 9.15 0.09
C ASP A 52 -12.69 9.81 -0.70
N CYS A 53 -12.45 11.11 -0.50
CA CYS A 53 -11.33 11.81 -1.10
C CYS A 53 -9.95 11.35 -0.56
N ILE A 54 -9.86 10.86 0.69
CA ILE A 54 -8.65 10.21 1.20
C ILE A 54 -8.37 8.93 0.43
N VAL A 55 -9.38 8.09 0.19
CA VAL A 55 -9.23 6.85 -0.59
C VAL A 55 -8.81 7.18 -2.03
N GLU A 56 -9.51 8.11 -2.71
CA GLU A 56 -9.15 8.57 -4.06
C GLU A 56 -7.69 9.08 -4.15
N ARG A 57 -7.26 9.85 -3.14
CA ARG A 57 -5.89 10.38 -3.07
C ARG A 57 -4.85 9.25 -2.89
N MET A 58 -5.23 8.19 -2.16
CA MET A 58 -4.38 7.01 -1.99
C MET A 58 -4.26 6.20 -3.27
N GLU A 59 -5.38 5.97 -3.97
CA GLU A 59 -5.39 5.31 -5.29
C GLU A 59 -4.48 6.03 -6.28
N GLN A 60 -4.59 7.36 -6.34
CA GLN A 60 -3.72 8.17 -7.20
C GLN A 60 -2.24 8.01 -6.81
N GLY A 61 -1.90 8.01 -5.52
CA GLY A 61 -0.53 7.84 -5.05
C GLY A 61 0.04 6.47 -5.40
N ASP A 62 -0.76 5.41 -5.28
CA ASP A 62 -0.35 4.04 -5.67
C ASP A 62 -0.08 3.95 -7.18
N SER A 63 -0.96 4.54 -8.01
CA SER A 63 -0.77 4.61 -9.46
C SER A 63 0.49 5.39 -9.84
N GLU A 64 0.78 6.52 -9.18
CA GLU A 64 2.00 7.29 -9.39
C GLU A 64 3.25 6.46 -9.05
N GLN A 65 3.23 5.68 -7.96
CA GLN A 65 4.32 4.77 -7.58
C GLN A 65 4.50 3.63 -8.59
N ALA A 66 3.42 3.00 -9.06
CA ALA A 66 3.50 1.96 -10.07
C ALA A 66 4.08 2.49 -11.39
N ALA A 67 3.63 3.66 -11.84
CA ALA A 67 4.08 4.29 -13.07
C ALA A 67 5.58 4.69 -13.03
N GLU A 68 6.10 5.12 -11.86
CA GLU A 68 7.52 5.46 -11.70
C GLU A 68 8.45 4.27 -11.96
N TYR A 69 7.97 3.04 -11.72
CA TYR A 69 8.74 1.80 -11.89
C TYR A 69 8.28 0.95 -13.08
N ASP A 70 7.48 1.52 -14.00
CA ASP A 70 6.89 0.80 -15.14
C ASP A 70 6.15 -0.50 -14.72
N MET A 71 5.57 -0.50 -13.53
CA MET A 71 4.84 -1.65 -13.01
C MET A 71 3.40 -1.69 -13.56
N PRO A 72 2.84 -2.87 -13.86
CA PRO A 72 1.44 -2.99 -14.27
C PRO A 72 0.48 -2.46 -13.21
N GLU A 73 -0.48 -1.62 -13.60
CA GLU A 73 -1.49 -1.04 -12.70
C GLU A 73 -2.80 -1.84 -12.66
N ASP A 74 -3.18 -2.43 -13.79
CA ASP A 74 -4.37 -3.27 -13.90
C ASP A 74 -4.07 -4.75 -13.61
N ASP A 75 -5.14 -5.57 -13.58
CA ASP A 75 -5.00 -7.00 -13.44
C ASP A 75 -4.28 -7.64 -14.65
N LYS A 76 -3.75 -8.86 -14.43
CA LYS A 76 -3.01 -9.60 -15.45
C LYS A 76 -3.85 -9.95 -16.68
N GLU A 77 -5.18 -10.03 -16.56
CA GLU A 77 -6.07 -10.35 -17.69
C GLU A 77 -6.19 -9.16 -18.64
N SER A 78 -6.27 -7.92 -18.09
CA SER A 78 -6.36 -6.70 -18.87
C SER A 78 -5.02 -6.22 -19.45
N MET A 79 -3.89 -6.47 -18.74
CA MET A 79 -2.55 -6.03 -19.17
C MET A 79 -1.50 -7.16 -19.23
N PRO A 80 -1.76 -8.28 -19.93
CA PRO A 80 -0.90 -9.47 -19.88
C PRO A 80 0.51 -9.25 -20.44
N ASP A 81 0.68 -8.31 -21.36
CA ASP A 81 1.98 -8.04 -21.98
C ASP A 81 2.88 -7.21 -21.06
N GLN A 82 2.35 -6.32 -20.23
CA GLN A 82 3.12 -5.56 -19.25
C GLN A 82 3.67 -6.46 -18.15
N TYR A 83 2.87 -7.42 -17.67
CA TYR A 83 3.34 -8.40 -16.67
C TYR A 83 4.54 -9.24 -17.15
N LYS A 84 4.66 -9.49 -18.47
CA LYS A 84 5.76 -10.24 -19.04
C LYS A 84 7.08 -9.46 -19.13
N THR A 85 7.04 -8.15 -19.03
CA THR A 85 8.21 -7.29 -19.14
C THR A 85 8.93 -7.06 -17.81
N VAL A 86 8.25 -7.27 -16.69
CA VAL A 86 8.80 -7.04 -15.35
C VAL A 86 9.87 -8.09 -15.03
N SER A 87 11.08 -7.65 -14.74
CA SER A 87 12.16 -8.49 -14.24
C SER A 87 12.11 -8.65 -12.74
N LEU A 88 12.78 -9.69 -12.20
CA LEU A 88 12.90 -9.88 -10.76
C LEU A 88 13.68 -8.74 -10.08
N GLU A 89 14.65 -8.15 -10.77
CA GLU A 89 15.41 -7.01 -10.27
C GLU A 89 14.55 -5.76 -10.13
N GLU A 90 13.74 -5.43 -11.15
CA GLU A 90 12.76 -4.34 -11.10
C GLU A 90 11.74 -4.55 -9.98
N PHE A 91 11.22 -5.77 -9.84
CA PHE A 91 10.31 -6.12 -8.74
C PHE A 91 10.94 -5.89 -7.36
N VAL A 92 12.22 -6.27 -7.17
CA VAL A 92 12.93 -6.05 -5.88
C VAL A 92 13.11 -4.56 -5.59
N GLU A 93 13.50 -3.77 -6.58
CA GLU A 93 13.65 -2.31 -6.40
C GLU A 93 12.31 -1.63 -6.14
N TYR A 94 11.27 -1.99 -6.89
CA TYR A 94 9.90 -1.54 -6.63
C TYR A 94 9.44 -1.89 -5.21
N SER A 95 9.72 -3.12 -4.76
CA SER A 95 9.35 -3.55 -3.41
C SER A 95 10.02 -2.73 -2.31
N LYS A 96 11.27 -2.30 -2.51
CA LYS A 96 11.97 -1.39 -1.58
C LYS A 96 11.34 0.00 -1.57
N SER A 97 10.99 0.51 -2.76
CA SER A 97 10.30 1.79 -2.90
C SER A 97 8.92 1.77 -2.25
N MET A 98 8.14 0.73 -2.50
CA MET A 98 6.83 0.55 -1.87
C MET A 98 6.93 0.42 -0.35
N PHE A 99 7.95 -0.27 0.15
CA PHE A 99 8.19 -0.31 1.60
C PHE A 99 8.46 1.09 2.16
N ALA A 100 9.30 1.89 1.52
CA ALA A 100 9.56 3.26 1.92
C ALA A 100 8.29 4.12 1.81
N TYR A 101 7.56 4.03 0.72
CA TYR A 101 6.29 4.75 0.53
C TYR A 101 5.29 4.45 1.66
N TRP A 102 5.01 3.18 1.94
CA TRP A 102 4.06 2.78 2.98
C TRP A 102 4.54 3.00 4.42
N THR A 103 5.81 3.36 4.64
CA THR A 103 6.38 3.59 5.97
C THR A 103 6.82 5.03 6.22
N GLU A 104 7.32 5.74 5.20
CA GLU A 104 7.93 7.06 5.32
C GLU A 104 7.04 8.19 4.79
N ASP A 105 6.24 7.93 3.74
CA ASP A 105 5.27 8.92 3.28
C ASP A 105 4.20 9.14 4.36
N ASP A 106 3.97 10.38 4.71
CA ASP A 106 3.09 10.76 5.81
C ASP A 106 1.63 10.36 5.55
N PHE A 107 1.18 10.49 4.29
CA PHE A 107 -0.19 10.14 3.91
C PHE A 107 -0.37 8.63 3.83
N ALA A 108 0.50 7.91 3.10
CA ALA A 108 0.41 6.47 2.92
C ALA A 108 0.58 5.71 4.24
N SER A 109 1.54 6.10 5.09
CA SER A 109 1.74 5.47 6.40
C SER A 109 0.55 5.69 7.34
N SER A 110 -0.06 6.87 7.31
CA SER A 110 -1.26 7.17 8.09
C SER A 110 -2.48 6.40 7.58
N PHE A 111 -2.63 6.28 6.25
CA PHE A 111 -3.69 5.48 5.64
C PHE A 111 -3.58 4.00 6.03
N ARG A 112 -2.37 3.42 5.96
CA ARG A 112 -2.10 2.06 6.43
C ARG A 112 -2.49 1.86 7.89
N LYS A 113 -2.09 2.78 8.78
CA LYS A 113 -2.42 2.73 10.22
C LYS A 113 -3.93 2.83 10.45
N MET A 114 -4.60 3.75 9.76
CA MET A 114 -6.06 3.88 9.82
C MET A 114 -6.75 2.57 9.43
N LEU A 115 -6.42 1.99 8.27
CA LEU A 115 -7.03 0.73 7.85
C LEU A 115 -6.75 -0.42 8.82
N THR A 116 -5.55 -0.47 9.40
CA THR A 116 -5.18 -1.49 10.39
C THR A 116 -6.10 -1.47 11.61
N ILE A 117 -6.51 -0.31 12.11
CA ILE A 117 -7.41 -0.22 13.26
C ILE A 117 -8.90 -0.33 12.89
N GLU A 118 -9.26 0.05 11.66
CA GLU A 118 -10.65 0.10 11.21
C GLU A 118 -11.17 -1.22 10.61
N GLN A 119 -10.29 -2.14 10.20
CA GLN A 119 -10.64 -3.38 9.49
C GLN A 119 -11.73 -4.24 10.15
N PHE A 120 -11.93 -4.12 11.46
CA PHE A 120 -12.91 -4.90 12.22
C PHE A 120 -14.21 -4.14 12.49
N ARG A 121 -14.38 -2.92 11.99
CA ARG A 121 -15.52 -2.06 12.33
C ARG A 121 -16.67 -2.15 11.32
N SER A 122 -16.38 -2.43 10.05
CA SER A 122 -17.39 -2.59 9.01
C SER A 122 -16.87 -3.46 7.86
N GLU A 123 -17.79 -4.01 7.06
CA GLU A 123 -17.45 -4.75 5.84
C GLU A 123 -16.69 -3.88 4.83
N GLU A 124 -17.03 -2.60 4.75
CA GLU A 124 -16.34 -1.63 3.89
C GLU A 124 -14.87 -1.46 4.30
N MET A 125 -14.62 -1.20 5.59
CA MET A 125 -13.25 -1.04 6.10
C MET A 125 -12.44 -2.34 5.97
N GLN A 126 -13.08 -3.48 6.17
CA GLN A 126 -12.46 -4.77 5.91
C GLN A 126 -12.11 -4.94 4.43
N GLY A 127 -13.02 -4.53 3.53
CA GLY A 127 -12.78 -4.57 2.08
C GLY A 127 -11.58 -3.72 1.67
N LEU A 128 -11.51 -2.48 2.15
CA LEU A 128 -10.35 -1.60 1.90
C LEU A 128 -9.05 -2.19 2.49
N TYR A 129 -9.11 -2.74 3.71
CA TYR A 129 -7.94 -3.41 4.28
C TYR A 129 -7.47 -4.58 3.43
N GLN A 130 -8.39 -5.41 2.92
CA GLN A 130 -8.04 -6.53 2.03
C GLN A 130 -7.42 -6.01 0.73
N GLN A 131 -7.99 -4.97 0.14
CA GLN A 131 -7.53 -4.37 -1.11
C GLN A 131 -6.11 -3.81 -1.01
N TYR A 132 -5.81 -3.07 0.05
CA TYR A 132 -4.54 -2.34 0.16
C TYR A 132 -3.46 -3.08 0.98
N LEU A 133 -3.85 -3.91 1.95
CA LEU A 133 -2.94 -4.42 2.98
C LEU A 133 -2.99 -5.93 3.20
N SER A 134 -3.69 -6.69 2.37
CA SER A 134 -3.80 -8.15 2.59
C SER A 134 -3.87 -8.93 1.27
N SER A 135 -5.04 -9.46 0.91
CA SER A 135 -5.20 -10.32 -0.25
C SER A 135 -4.94 -9.64 -1.59
N GLY A 136 -5.23 -8.35 -1.72
CA GLY A 136 -4.99 -7.59 -2.95
C GLY A 136 -3.51 -7.58 -3.34
N PRO A 137 -2.60 -7.04 -2.51
CA PRO A 137 -1.18 -7.05 -2.81
C PRO A 137 -0.58 -8.46 -2.96
N ALA A 138 -1.06 -9.44 -2.18
CA ALA A 138 -0.60 -10.83 -2.32
C ALA A 138 -0.99 -11.44 -3.67
N ALA A 139 -2.20 -11.14 -4.18
CA ALA A 139 -2.66 -11.57 -5.49
C ALA A 139 -1.85 -10.91 -6.62
N TYR A 140 -1.60 -9.61 -6.52
CA TYR A 140 -0.76 -8.87 -7.46
C TYR A 140 0.66 -9.47 -7.57
N VAL A 141 1.31 -9.72 -6.44
CA VAL A 141 2.64 -10.33 -6.40
C VAL A 141 2.62 -11.75 -6.98
N LYS A 142 1.57 -12.55 -6.71
CA LYS A 142 1.39 -13.87 -7.30
C LYS A 142 1.38 -13.79 -8.83
N ASP A 143 0.61 -12.86 -9.39
CA ASP A 143 0.48 -12.70 -10.84
C ASP A 143 1.81 -12.27 -11.49
N LEU A 144 2.58 -11.39 -10.86
CA LEU A 144 3.94 -11.06 -11.26
C LEU A 144 4.86 -12.30 -11.24
N PHE A 145 4.85 -13.07 -10.16
CA PHE A 145 5.68 -14.26 -10.02
C PHE A 145 5.32 -15.35 -11.03
N GLU A 146 4.04 -15.56 -11.32
CA GLU A 146 3.61 -16.44 -12.41
C GLU A 146 4.15 -15.98 -13.76
N SER A 147 4.09 -14.68 -14.03
CA SER A 147 4.56 -14.09 -15.30
C SER A 147 6.08 -14.19 -15.45
N MET A 148 6.83 -14.08 -14.36
CA MET A 148 8.29 -14.30 -14.31
C MET A 148 8.68 -15.78 -14.40
N GLY A 149 7.71 -16.71 -14.28
CA GLY A 149 7.95 -18.15 -14.24
C GLY A 149 8.58 -18.65 -12.94
N ILE A 150 8.36 -17.95 -11.84
CA ILE A 150 8.79 -18.36 -10.49
C ILE A 150 7.95 -19.56 -10.08
N ALA A 151 8.61 -20.65 -9.66
CA ALA A 151 7.92 -21.84 -9.16
C ALA A 151 7.15 -21.53 -7.87
N HIS A 152 6.03 -22.21 -7.62
CA HIS A 152 5.21 -22.00 -6.43
C HIS A 152 4.82 -20.51 -6.20
N ALA A 153 4.41 -19.82 -7.27
CA ALA A 153 4.18 -18.37 -7.29
C ALA A 153 3.26 -17.91 -6.14
N GLU A 154 2.16 -18.61 -5.90
CA GLU A 154 1.21 -18.28 -4.83
C GLU A 154 1.86 -18.39 -3.43
N GLU A 155 2.56 -19.49 -3.14
CA GLU A 155 3.24 -19.68 -1.85
C GLU A 155 4.35 -18.62 -1.65
N ASN A 156 5.15 -18.37 -2.68
CA ASN A 156 6.22 -17.39 -2.64
C ASN A 156 5.68 -15.95 -2.51
N ALA A 157 4.56 -15.63 -3.16
CA ALA A 157 3.88 -14.33 -3.02
C ALA A 157 3.39 -14.10 -1.58
N VAL A 158 2.76 -15.11 -0.97
CA VAL A 158 2.33 -15.06 0.43
C VAL A 158 3.53 -14.88 1.37
N ARG A 159 4.61 -15.64 1.18
CA ARG A 159 5.84 -15.50 1.99
C ARG A 159 6.46 -14.12 1.85
N PHE A 160 6.55 -13.59 0.64
CA PHE A 160 7.08 -12.26 0.36
C PHE A 160 6.22 -11.18 1.05
N TYR A 161 4.91 -11.20 0.80
CA TYR A 161 4.02 -10.17 1.32
C TYR A 161 3.89 -10.24 2.85
N ALA A 162 3.85 -11.42 3.43
CA ALA A 162 3.89 -11.60 4.88
C ALA A 162 5.18 -11.01 5.49
N THR A 163 6.32 -11.16 4.80
CA THR A 163 7.58 -10.54 5.21
C THR A 163 7.50 -9.01 5.16
N MET A 164 7.00 -8.44 4.06
CA MET A 164 6.81 -6.99 3.93
C MET A 164 5.89 -6.46 5.02
N TYR A 165 4.74 -7.10 5.23
CA TYR A 165 3.76 -6.70 6.24
C TYR A 165 4.33 -6.79 7.67
N PHE A 166 5.12 -7.83 7.98
CA PHE A 166 5.84 -7.93 9.24
C PHE A 166 6.79 -6.75 9.45
N TYR A 167 7.55 -6.38 8.43
CA TYR A 167 8.49 -5.27 8.52
C TYR A 167 7.81 -3.90 8.66
N TYR A 168 6.56 -3.72 8.20
CA TYR A 168 5.78 -2.51 8.53
C TYR A 168 5.63 -2.35 10.05
N SER A 169 5.27 -3.43 10.74
CA SER A 169 5.12 -3.41 12.20
C SER A 169 6.45 -3.18 12.93
N VAL A 170 7.53 -3.82 12.45
CA VAL A 170 8.87 -3.61 13.00
C VAL A 170 9.31 -2.16 12.80
N TYR A 171 9.08 -1.60 11.61
CA TYR A 171 9.41 -0.22 11.30
C TYR A 171 8.67 0.77 12.20
N ASP A 172 7.37 0.58 12.41
CA ASP A 172 6.57 1.49 13.25
C ASP A 172 7.11 1.57 14.69
N GLY A 173 7.55 0.45 15.25
CA GLY A 173 8.06 0.37 16.62
C GLY A 173 9.55 0.64 16.81
N ALA A 174 10.32 0.78 15.72
CA ALA A 174 11.77 0.88 15.81
C ALA A 174 12.26 2.30 16.11
N ASP A 175 13.32 2.42 16.91
CA ASP A 175 14.07 3.68 17.08
C ASP A 175 14.99 3.95 15.88
N ASP A 176 15.63 2.91 15.35
CA ASP A 176 16.52 2.98 14.17
C ASP A 176 15.78 2.49 12.91
N LYS A 177 15.09 3.40 12.24
CA LYS A 177 14.33 3.17 11.01
C LYS A 177 15.23 2.72 9.85
N GLU A 178 16.41 3.30 9.73
CA GLU A 178 17.34 2.99 8.65
C GLU A 178 17.89 1.55 8.77
N LYS A 179 18.06 1.06 9.99
CA LYS A 179 18.42 -0.35 10.22
C LYS A 179 17.33 -1.28 9.72
N VAL A 180 16.07 -1.00 10.03
CA VAL A 180 14.91 -1.81 9.58
C VAL A 180 14.81 -1.86 8.06
N LYS A 181 14.98 -0.72 7.37
CA LYS A 181 15.01 -0.66 5.90
C LYS A 181 16.10 -1.55 5.31
N LYS A 182 17.30 -1.50 5.87
CA LYS A 182 18.42 -2.35 5.43
C LYS A 182 18.15 -3.84 5.66
N GLU A 183 17.57 -4.19 6.80
CA GLU A 183 17.18 -5.57 7.12
C GLU A 183 16.09 -6.07 6.17
N PHE A 184 15.06 -5.26 5.89
CA PHE A 184 14.05 -5.58 4.89
C PHE A 184 14.68 -5.80 3.51
N ALA A 185 15.47 -4.85 3.02
CA ALA A 185 16.14 -4.95 1.71
C ALA A 185 17.04 -6.19 1.60
N SER A 186 17.77 -6.53 2.66
CA SER A 186 18.60 -7.74 2.73
C SER A 186 17.73 -9.01 2.68
N THR A 187 16.60 -9.02 3.39
CA THR A 187 15.70 -10.17 3.44
C THR A 187 15.08 -10.45 2.09
N ILE A 188 14.51 -9.43 1.42
CA ILE A 188 13.90 -9.64 0.09
C ILE A 188 14.96 -9.96 -0.97
N GLY A 189 16.16 -9.40 -0.87
CA GLY A 189 17.29 -9.77 -1.74
C GLY A 189 17.67 -11.23 -1.60
N SER A 190 17.67 -11.77 -0.38
CA SER A 190 17.91 -13.20 -0.11
C SER A 190 16.80 -14.09 -0.68
N MET A 191 15.53 -13.69 -0.52
CA MET A 191 14.39 -14.39 -1.11
C MET A 191 14.48 -14.42 -2.65
N ALA A 192 14.84 -13.29 -3.28
CA ALA A 192 15.03 -13.23 -4.73
C ALA A 192 16.13 -14.21 -5.22
N GLN A 193 17.22 -14.36 -4.48
CA GLN A 193 18.26 -15.33 -4.79
C GLN A 193 17.79 -16.78 -4.65
N GLU A 194 16.87 -17.06 -3.75
CA GLU A 194 16.23 -18.39 -3.64
C GLU A 194 15.33 -18.66 -4.85
N TRP A 195 14.52 -17.69 -5.30
CA TRP A 195 13.63 -17.84 -6.45
C TRP A 195 14.39 -18.10 -7.75
N ILE A 196 15.52 -17.44 -7.97
CA ILE A 196 16.38 -17.68 -9.15
C ILE A 196 16.89 -19.13 -9.20
N LYS A 197 17.15 -19.74 -8.05
CA LYS A 197 17.68 -21.11 -7.94
C LYS A 197 16.60 -22.19 -8.07
N GLN A 198 15.33 -21.84 -7.95
CA GLN A 198 14.24 -22.79 -8.12
C GLN A 198 14.12 -23.20 -9.60
N PRO A 199 13.86 -24.48 -9.90
CA PRO A 199 13.65 -24.90 -11.29
C PRO A 199 12.43 -24.17 -11.86
N LYS A 200 12.61 -23.45 -12.97
CA LYS A 200 11.50 -22.81 -13.70
C LYS A 200 10.48 -23.90 -14.06
N LEU A 201 9.21 -23.64 -13.84
CA LEU A 201 8.12 -24.48 -14.33
C LEU A 201 8.23 -24.53 -15.87
N THR A 202 8.73 -25.65 -16.39
CA THR A 202 8.72 -25.94 -17.82
C THR A 202 7.24 -25.96 -18.21
N GLN A 203 6.80 -25.06 -19.08
CA GLN A 203 5.46 -25.12 -19.67
C GLN A 203 5.32 -26.49 -20.32
N ILE A 204 4.63 -27.41 -19.67
CA ILE A 204 4.19 -28.67 -20.29
C ILE A 204 3.15 -28.21 -21.34
N ARG A 205 3.62 -28.05 -22.58
CA ARG A 205 2.72 -27.93 -23.73
C ARG A 205 1.80 -29.13 -23.69
N LYS A 206 0.53 -28.90 -23.38
CA LYS A 206 -0.51 -29.90 -23.63
C LYS A 206 -0.54 -30.12 -25.14
N SER A 207 -0.06 -31.31 -25.54
CA SER A 207 -0.22 -31.87 -26.87
C SER A 207 -1.70 -32.15 -27.13
#